data_2bc7bd2a25f0f4c5671a9522c5f8cfa8
#
_entry.id   2bc7bd2a25f0f4c5671a9522c5f8cfa8
#
_cell.length_a   1.000
_cell.length_b   1.000
_cell.length_c   1.000
_cell.angle_alpha   90.00
_cell.angle_beta   90.00
_cell.angle_gamma   90.00
#
_symmetry.space_group_name_H-M   'P 1'
#
loop_
_entity.id
_entity.type
_entity.pdbx_description
1 polymer ?
#
loop_
_entity_poly.entity_id
_entity_poly.type
_entity_poly.pdbx_seq_one_letter_code
_entity_poly.pdbx_strand_id
1 'polypeptide(L)'
;SRPAGPTNLSASEVQDRRFNFILLKSPQLNAFAAPGGIIGVNGGLFLYAQTEGEFDSVLAHELAHLSQRHFARGIEARQQMQVPLMAAMLGSIIAMAAGAGDAGFAALASTQAAAFQAQQRFSRQNEQEADRIGMQTLQDAGYDPRSMPNMFGRLMSQYRYDSKPPEFLMSHPVSESRIADTSNRAEQYPPGGITDTLRYQLMRARVQLIFEDTPGLAAKRFRAMLVEEPTSDPARYGLAIAQIKGAQFKPAGENLQQLLSKAPNEIVYNLAQVELD
;
A
#
# COMPACT_ATOMS: atom_id res chain seq x y z
N SER A 1 13.80 -9.28 38.14
CA SER A 1 13.64 -9.86 36.80
C SER A 1 13.17 -8.75 35.85
N ARG A 2 14.03 -8.37 34.91
CA ARG A 2 13.66 -7.46 33.81
C ARG A 2 12.60 -8.14 32.95
N PRO A 3 11.49 -7.48 32.58
CA PRO A 3 10.63 -8.01 31.53
C PRO A 3 11.43 -8.10 30.23
N ALA A 4 11.32 -9.24 29.58
CA ALA A 4 11.91 -9.44 28.26
C ALA A 4 11.38 -8.35 27.33
N GLY A 5 12.29 -7.63 26.68
CA GLY A 5 11.94 -6.65 25.63
C GLY A 5 11.17 -7.34 24.49
N PRO A 6 10.49 -6.57 23.63
CA PRO A 6 9.70 -7.11 22.54
C PRO A 6 10.62 -7.99 21.66
N THR A 7 10.39 -9.30 21.73
CA THR A 7 11.07 -10.23 20.84
C THR A 7 10.56 -9.99 19.43
N ASN A 8 11.43 -9.51 18.55
CA ASN A 8 11.18 -9.55 17.12
C ASN A 8 10.89 -11.00 16.76
N LEU A 9 9.79 -11.23 16.04
CA LEU A 9 9.45 -12.56 15.57
C LEU A 9 10.58 -13.08 14.69
N SER A 10 11.01 -14.31 14.95
CA SER A 10 11.95 -14.98 14.05
C SER A 10 11.31 -15.23 12.68
N ALA A 11 12.10 -15.35 11.63
CA ALA A 11 11.61 -15.67 10.29
C ALA A 11 10.73 -16.95 10.30
N SER A 12 10.99 -17.93 11.20
CA SER A 12 10.18 -19.13 11.36
C SER A 12 8.80 -18.86 11.96
N GLU A 13 8.67 -17.89 12.86
CA GLU A 13 7.37 -17.52 13.45
C GLU A 13 6.49 -16.71 12.48
N VAL A 14 7.10 -16.05 11.50
CA VAL A 14 6.38 -15.40 10.39
C VAL A 14 5.88 -16.45 9.39
N GLN A 15 6.64 -17.54 9.18
CA GLN A 15 6.32 -18.62 8.24
C GLN A 15 5.08 -19.46 8.68
N ASP A 16 4.77 -19.51 9.98
CA ASP A 16 3.62 -20.25 10.52
C ASP A 16 2.32 -19.40 10.57
N ARG A 17 2.37 -18.12 10.20
CA ARG A 17 1.20 -17.24 10.20
C ARG A 17 0.42 -17.38 8.90
N ARG A 18 -0.84 -17.75 9.00
CA ARG A 18 -1.78 -17.67 7.90
C ARG A 18 -2.22 -16.22 7.73
N PHE A 19 -1.91 -15.64 6.57
CA PHE A 19 -2.45 -14.34 6.18
C PHE A 19 -3.74 -14.53 5.37
N ASN A 20 -4.74 -13.72 5.67
CA ASN A 20 -6.00 -13.71 4.94
C ASN A 20 -6.07 -12.41 4.12
N PHE A 21 -5.96 -12.54 2.80
CA PHE A 21 -6.10 -11.41 1.89
C PHE A 21 -7.57 -11.18 1.54
N ILE A 22 -8.02 -9.94 1.67
CA ILE A 22 -9.39 -9.51 1.34
C ILE A 22 -9.28 -8.44 0.27
N LEU A 23 -9.78 -8.75 -0.94
CA LEU A 23 -9.88 -7.77 -2.02
C LEU A 23 -11.22 -7.02 -1.92
N LEU A 24 -11.14 -5.70 -1.81
CA LEU A 24 -12.29 -4.81 -1.68
C LEU A 24 -12.58 -4.11 -3.01
N LYS A 25 -13.84 -4.11 -3.42
CA LYS A 25 -14.29 -3.39 -4.63
C LYS A 25 -14.43 -1.89 -4.32
N SER A 26 -13.30 -1.23 -4.17
CA SER A 26 -13.19 0.21 -3.97
C SER A 26 -12.18 0.81 -4.95
N PRO A 27 -12.49 1.91 -5.66
CA PRO A 27 -11.56 2.58 -6.56
C PRO A 27 -10.52 3.42 -5.82
N GLN A 28 -10.67 3.60 -4.51
CA GLN A 28 -9.75 4.40 -3.71
C GLN A 28 -8.43 3.65 -3.48
N LEU A 29 -7.33 4.39 -3.52
CA LEU A 29 -6.04 3.85 -3.12
C LEU A 29 -6.06 3.57 -1.61
N ASN A 30 -6.06 2.31 -1.25
CA ASN A 30 -5.88 1.86 0.13
C ASN A 30 -5.43 0.41 0.19
N ALA A 31 -4.60 0.11 1.19
CA ALA A 31 -4.33 -1.21 1.71
C ALA A 31 -4.15 -1.08 3.22
N PHE A 32 -4.46 -2.09 3.97
CA PHE A 32 -4.33 -2.05 5.42
C PHE A 32 -4.08 -3.43 6.01
N ALA A 33 -3.34 -3.45 7.08
CA ALA A 33 -3.13 -4.62 7.90
C ALA A 33 -3.97 -4.55 9.18
N ALA A 34 -4.64 -5.64 9.55
CA ALA A 34 -5.44 -5.73 10.76
C ALA A 34 -5.03 -6.93 11.64
N PRO A 35 -5.28 -6.85 12.96
CA PRO A 35 -5.00 -7.97 13.87
C PRO A 35 -5.62 -9.28 13.38
N GLY A 36 -4.93 -10.40 13.63
CA GLY A 36 -5.37 -11.71 13.17
C GLY A 36 -4.84 -12.10 11.79
N GLY A 37 -3.87 -11.36 11.23
CA GLY A 37 -3.24 -11.69 9.95
C GLY A 37 -4.10 -11.29 8.75
N ILE A 38 -5.01 -10.33 8.90
CA ILE A 38 -5.86 -9.82 7.82
C ILE A 38 -5.11 -8.72 7.06
N ILE A 39 -5.12 -8.81 5.73
CA ILE A 39 -4.62 -7.79 4.83
C ILE A 39 -5.74 -7.42 3.86
N GLY A 40 -6.26 -6.20 4.01
CA GLY A 40 -7.24 -5.64 3.10
C GLY A 40 -6.57 -4.88 1.97
N VAL A 41 -7.04 -5.09 0.74
CA VAL A 41 -6.51 -4.42 -0.45
C VAL A 41 -7.68 -3.87 -1.26
N ASN A 42 -7.70 -2.58 -1.47
CA ASN A 42 -8.67 -1.97 -2.39
C ASN A 42 -8.25 -2.21 -3.84
N GLY A 43 -9.23 -2.45 -4.71
CA GLY A 43 -8.98 -2.54 -6.15
C GLY A 43 -8.32 -1.28 -6.72
N GLY A 44 -8.52 -0.13 -6.08
CA GLY A 44 -7.85 1.12 -6.42
C GLY A 44 -6.33 1.03 -6.38
N LEU A 45 -5.72 0.17 -5.55
CA LEU A 45 -4.28 -0.02 -5.56
C LEU A 45 -3.75 -0.45 -6.94
N PHE A 46 -4.49 -1.33 -7.67
CA PHE A 46 -4.16 -1.70 -9.05
C PHE A 46 -4.27 -0.55 -10.06
N LEU A 47 -5.10 0.45 -9.77
CA LEU A 47 -5.22 1.63 -10.63
C LEU A 47 -3.99 2.54 -10.52
N TYR A 48 -3.44 2.63 -9.31
CA TYR A 48 -2.34 3.54 -8.96
C TYR A 48 -0.96 2.90 -9.14
N ALA A 49 -0.75 1.69 -8.68
CA ALA A 49 0.50 0.96 -8.90
C ALA A 49 0.63 0.59 -10.39
N GLN A 50 1.69 1.05 -11.04
CA GLN A 50 1.89 0.82 -12.47
C GLN A 50 2.62 -0.47 -12.76
N THR A 51 3.37 -0.98 -11.78
CA THR A 51 4.11 -2.24 -11.87
C THR A 51 3.77 -3.14 -10.69
N GLU A 52 4.01 -4.44 -10.86
CA GLU A 52 3.82 -5.43 -9.79
C GLU A 52 4.68 -5.09 -8.57
N GLY A 53 5.93 -4.70 -8.77
CA GLY A 53 6.82 -4.30 -7.68
C GLY A 53 6.30 -3.10 -6.89
N GLU A 54 5.69 -2.10 -7.54
CA GLU A 54 5.03 -0.99 -6.84
C GLU A 54 3.85 -1.47 -6.00
N PHE A 55 3.02 -2.37 -6.54
CA PHE A 55 1.91 -2.98 -5.84
C PHE A 55 2.39 -3.79 -4.63
N ASP A 56 3.37 -4.67 -4.84
CA ASP A 56 3.92 -5.51 -3.80
C ASP A 56 4.71 -4.73 -2.75
N SER A 57 5.25 -3.55 -3.09
CA SER A 57 5.88 -2.67 -2.11
C SER A 57 4.89 -2.19 -1.04
N VAL A 58 3.65 -1.91 -1.41
CA VAL A 58 2.58 -1.56 -0.47
C VAL A 58 2.20 -2.78 0.37
N LEU A 59 2.06 -3.95 -0.25
CA LEU A 59 1.77 -5.18 0.51
C LEU A 59 2.88 -5.55 1.49
N ALA A 60 4.14 -5.42 1.08
CA ALA A 60 5.29 -5.70 1.93
C ALA A 60 5.36 -4.72 3.13
N HIS A 61 4.99 -3.46 2.92
CA HIS A 61 4.84 -2.47 3.98
C HIS A 61 3.75 -2.87 5.00
N GLU A 62 2.57 -3.29 4.52
CA GLU A 62 1.48 -3.76 5.40
C GLU A 62 1.86 -5.05 6.15
N LEU A 63 2.54 -5.98 5.48
CA LEU A 63 3.08 -7.18 6.12
C LEU A 63 4.10 -6.83 7.21
N ALA A 64 4.92 -5.81 7.01
CA ALA A 64 5.85 -5.32 8.02
C ALA A 64 5.11 -4.78 9.25
N HIS A 65 4.02 -4.03 9.09
CA HIS A 65 3.18 -3.59 10.21
C HIS A 65 2.64 -4.75 11.04
N LEU A 66 2.23 -5.85 10.41
CA LEU A 66 1.78 -7.07 11.11
C LEU A 66 2.92 -7.80 11.79
N SER A 67 4.02 -8.04 11.08
CA SER A 67 5.16 -8.80 11.60
C SER A 67 5.84 -8.10 12.78
N GLN A 68 5.93 -6.77 12.75
CA GLN A 68 6.47 -5.93 13.82
C GLN A 68 5.45 -5.59 14.92
N ARG A 69 4.21 -6.08 14.80
CA ARG A 69 3.13 -5.87 15.79
C ARG A 69 2.86 -4.39 16.09
N HIS A 70 2.96 -3.51 15.09
CA HIS A 70 2.85 -2.06 15.29
C HIS A 70 1.53 -1.65 15.94
N PHE A 71 0.43 -2.34 15.63
CA PHE A 71 -0.88 -2.10 16.26
C PHE A 71 -0.85 -2.41 17.77
N ALA A 72 -0.34 -3.58 18.16
CA ALA A 72 -0.27 -3.97 19.57
C ALA A 72 0.70 -3.05 20.36
N ARG A 73 1.88 -2.79 19.80
CA ARG A 73 2.87 -1.84 20.39
C ARG A 73 2.28 -0.43 20.54
N GLY A 74 1.44 0.00 19.59
CA GLY A 74 0.74 1.28 19.66
C GLY A 74 -0.26 1.35 20.84
N ILE A 75 -1.00 0.27 21.10
CA ILE A 75 -1.89 0.17 22.26
C ILE A 75 -1.08 0.19 23.56
N GLU A 76 -0.03 -0.62 23.64
CA GLU A 76 0.86 -0.70 24.81
C GLU A 76 1.49 0.67 25.13
N ALA A 77 2.01 1.36 24.10
CA ALA A 77 2.59 2.70 24.25
C ALA A 77 1.58 3.72 24.77
N ARG A 78 0.34 3.70 24.27
CA ARG A 78 -0.74 4.57 24.77
C ARG A 78 -1.09 4.29 26.21
N GLN A 79 -1.21 3.02 26.60
CA GLN A 79 -1.50 2.62 27.96
C GLN A 79 -0.40 3.05 28.93
N GLN A 80 0.87 2.90 28.56
CA GLN A 80 2.01 3.33 29.37
C GLN A 80 2.05 4.85 29.57
N MET A 81 1.59 5.63 28.57
CA MET A 81 1.55 7.09 28.66
C MET A 81 0.35 7.63 29.45
N GLN A 82 -0.72 6.84 29.66
CA GLN A 82 -1.94 7.33 30.31
C GLN A 82 -1.69 7.81 31.73
N VAL A 83 -1.02 7.04 32.57
CA VAL A 83 -0.81 7.39 33.99
C VAL A 83 0.08 8.62 34.14
N PRO A 84 1.26 8.73 33.50
CA PRO A 84 2.07 9.95 33.54
C PRO A 84 1.32 11.20 33.02
N LEU A 85 0.58 11.03 31.93
CA LEU A 85 -0.20 12.13 31.33
C LEU A 85 -1.28 12.63 32.28
N MET A 86 -2.07 11.74 32.89
CA MET A 86 -3.11 12.10 33.88
C MET A 86 -2.48 12.76 35.10
N ALA A 87 -1.37 12.26 35.61
CA ALA A 87 -0.68 12.86 36.75
C ALA A 87 -0.20 14.29 36.44
N ALA A 88 0.38 14.52 35.26
CA ALA A 88 0.81 15.84 34.81
C ALA A 88 -0.36 16.80 34.61
N MET A 89 -1.49 16.33 34.07
CA MET A 89 -2.71 17.13 33.92
C MET A 89 -3.31 17.51 35.28
N LEU A 90 -3.38 16.55 36.20
CA LEU A 90 -3.89 16.83 37.58
C LEU A 90 -2.97 17.83 38.29
N GLY A 91 -1.66 17.67 38.20
CA GLY A 91 -0.70 18.63 38.77
C GLY A 91 -0.88 20.05 38.21
N SER A 92 -1.14 20.18 36.91
CA SER A 92 -1.42 21.46 36.26
C SER A 92 -2.71 22.10 36.79
N ILE A 93 -3.77 21.30 37.00
CA ILE A 93 -5.05 21.77 37.55
C ILE A 93 -4.88 22.22 39.01
N ILE A 94 -4.13 21.45 39.80
CA ILE A 94 -3.84 21.84 41.22
C ILE A 94 -3.05 23.13 41.26
N ALA A 95 -2.05 23.32 40.41
CA ALA A 95 -1.28 24.56 40.31
C ALA A 95 -2.17 25.77 39.97
N MET A 96 -3.09 25.61 39.02
CA MET A 96 -4.09 26.65 38.69
C MET A 96 -4.96 27.01 39.90
N ALA A 97 -5.46 26.01 40.63
CA ALA A 97 -6.28 26.21 41.82
C ALA A 97 -5.50 26.86 42.98
N ALA A 98 -4.20 26.65 43.08
CA ALA A 98 -3.30 27.24 44.06
C ALA A 98 -2.85 28.67 43.72
N GLY A 99 -3.43 29.29 42.71
CA GLY A 99 -3.14 30.68 42.32
C GLY A 99 -2.04 30.85 41.26
N ALA A 100 -1.44 29.76 40.74
CA ALA A 100 -0.51 29.79 39.66
C ALA A 100 -1.20 29.61 38.30
N GLY A 101 -2.28 30.36 38.03
CA GLY A 101 -3.17 30.19 36.91
C GLY A 101 -2.47 30.11 35.54
N ASP A 102 -1.63 31.08 35.19
CA ASP A 102 -0.91 31.14 33.93
C ASP A 102 0.12 29.99 33.81
N ALA A 103 0.86 29.70 34.89
CA ALA A 103 1.84 28.62 34.90
C ALA A 103 1.15 27.25 34.83
N GLY A 104 0.03 27.05 35.50
CA GLY A 104 -0.76 25.82 35.42
C GLY A 104 -1.34 25.60 34.03
N PHE A 105 -1.87 26.65 33.38
CA PHE A 105 -2.36 26.57 32.02
C PHE A 105 -1.24 26.25 31.03
N ALA A 106 -0.08 26.92 31.13
CA ALA A 106 1.09 26.64 30.30
C ALA A 106 1.59 25.21 30.49
N ALA A 107 1.62 24.67 31.70
CA ALA A 107 1.97 23.30 32.01
C ALA A 107 0.99 22.29 31.39
N LEU A 108 -0.30 22.57 31.43
CA LEU A 108 -1.33 21.73 30.81
C LEU A 108 -1.15 21.68 29.28
N ALA A 109 -1.00 22.85 28.65
CA ALA A 109 -0.80 22.95 27.21
C ALA A 109 0.50 22.26 26.75
N SER A 110 1.60 22.44 27.49
CA SER A 110 2.87 21.79 27.18
C SER A 110 2.82 20.26 27.36
N THR A 111 2.09 19.78 28.36
CA THR A 111 1.87 18.34 28.59
C THR A 111 1.10 17.71 27.42
N GLN A 112 0.05 18.35 26.94
CA GLN A 112 -0.72 17.86 25.78
C GLN A 112 0.12 17.89 24.49
N ALA A 113 0.87 18.97 24.28
CA ALA A 113 1.77 19.08 23.14
C ALA A 113 2.87 18.01 23.16
N ALA A 114 3.46 17.74 24.32
CA ALA A 114 4.47 16.69 24.48
C ALA A 114 3.89 15.29 24.21
N ALA A 115 2.69 15.00 24.71
CA ALA A 115 2.01 13.72 24.43
C ALA A 115 1.71 13.54 22.94
N PHE A 116 1.21 14.59 22.28
CA PHE A 116 0.97 14.58 20.83
C PHE A 116 2.27 14.36 20.04
N GLN A 117 3.34 15.08 20.39
CA GLN A 117 4.63 14.90 19.71
C GLN A 117 5.24 13.50 19.94
N ALA A 118 5.08 12.92 21.13
CA ALA A 118 5.50 11.55 21.40
C ALA A 118 4.75 10.54 20.55
N GLN A 119 3.44 10.70 20.40
CA GLN A 119 2.61 9.87 19.54
C GLN A 119 3.03 9.98 18.05
N GLN A 120 3.27 11.19 17.57
CA GLN A 120 3.74 11.42 16.20
C GLN A 120 5.13 10.83 15.95
N ARG A 121 6.03 10.92 16.92
CA ARG A 121 7.36 10.30 16.83
C ARG A 121 7.25 8.78 16.74
N PHE A 122 6.44 8.17 17.59
CA PHE A 122 6.20 6.73 17.57
C PHE A 122 5.63 6.26 16.23
N SER A 123 4.64 6.99 15.70
CA SER A 123 4.07 6.71 14.38
C SER A 123 5.14 6.76 13.27
N ARG A 124 5.94 7.83 13.21
CA ARG A 124 7.02 7.94 12.21
C ARG A 124 8.07 6.83 12.32
N GLN A 125 8.41 6.39 13.53
CA GLN A 125 9.34 5.28 13.73
C GLN A 125 8.77 3.96 13.22
N ASN A 126 7.49 3.71 13.43
CA ASN A 126 6.82 2.52 12.90
C ASN A 126 6.77 2.53 11.37
N GLU A 127 6.52 3.69 10.75
CA GLU A 127 6.56 3.81 9.28
C GLU A 127 7.96 3.50 8.73
N GLN A 128 9.01 4.09 9.31
CA GLN A 128 10.40 3.82 8.90
C GLN A 128 10.82 2.36 9.14
N GLU A 129 10.34 1.74 10.21
CA GLU A 129 10.56 0.32 10.47
C GLU A 129 9.83 -0.54 9.43
N ALA A 130 8.57 -0.21 9.10
CA ALA A 130 7.78 -0.90 8.09
C ALA A 130 8.41 -0.77 6.70
N ASP A 131 8.91 0.41 6.33
CA ASP A 131 9.63 0.62 5.07
C ASP A 131 10.86 -0.29 4.98
N ARG A 132 11.69 -0.29 6.02
CA ARG A 132 12.93 -1.09 6.04
C ARG A 132 12.64 -2.59 5.95
N ILE A 133 11.70 -3.09 6.74
CA ILE A 133 11.32 -4.51 6.74
C ILE A 133 10.60 -4.88 5.45
N GLY A 134 9.74 -3.99 4.93
CA GLY A 134 9.07 -4.16 3.64
C GLY A 134 10.05 -4.28 2.48
N MET A 135 11.10 -3.44 2.42
CA MET A 135 12.16 -3.55 1.40
C MET A 135 12.93 -4.87 1.49
N GLN A 136 13.23 -5.34 2.71
CA GLN A 136 13.84 -6.65 2.90
C GLN A 136 12.91 -7.76 2.42
N THR A 137 11.61 -7.67 2.74
CA THR A 137 10.59 -8.63 2.29
C THR A 137 10.51 -8.70 0.76
N LEU A 138 10.56 -7.55 0.06
CA LEU A 138 10.62 -7.49 -1.40
C LEU A 138 11.85 -8.23 -1.93
N GLN A 139 13.03 -7.95 -1.38
CA GLN A 139 14.28 -8.59 -1.77
C GLN A 139 14.23 -10.11 -1.56
N ASP A 140 13.74 -10.56 -0.41
CA ASP A 140 13.64 -11.98 -0.07
C ASP A 140 12.63 -12.71 -0.97
N ALA A 141 11.61 -12.00 -1.47
CA ALA A 141 10.64 -12.50 -2.44
C ALA A 141 11.12 -12.41 -3.90
N GLY A 142 12.32 -11.89 -4.16
CA GLY A 142 12.90 -11.76 -5.49
C GLY A 142 12.46 -10.51 -6.27
N TYR A 143 11.78 -9.58 -5.62
CA TYR A 143 11.43 -8.27 -6.22
C TYR A 143 12.55 -7.25 -6.05
N ASP A 144 12.54 -6.24 -6.92
CA ASP A 144 13.48 -5.11 -6.79
C ASP A 144 12.99 -4.15 -5.67
N PRO A 145 13.75 -3.97 -4.58
CA PRO A 145 13.37 -3.04 -3.51
C PRO A 145 13.22 -1.58 -3.94
N ARG A 146 13.78 -1.20 -5.10
CA ARG A 146 13.60 0.13 -5.71
C ARG A 146 12.16 0.45 -6.06
N SER A 147 11.30 -0.56 -6.14
CA SER A 147 9.86 -0.41 -6.35
C SER A 147 9.20 0.39 -5.24
N MET A 148 9.68 0.31 -3.99
CA MET A 148 9.09 1.06 -2.88
C MET A 148 9.33 2.58 -2.99
N PRO A 149 10.55 3.11 -3.11
CA PRO A 149 10.73 4.55 -3.33
C PRO A 149 10.09 5.03 -4.65
N ASN A 150 10.00 4.21 -5.69
CA ASN A 150 9.28 4.55 -6.93
C ASN A 150 7.79 4.75 -6.66
N MET A 151 7.14 3.84 -5.93
CA MET A 151 5.74 3.98 -5.52
C MET A 151 5.53 5.24 -4.67
N PHE A 152 6.40 5.51 -3.70
CA PHE A 152 6.33 6.71 -2.86
C PHE A 152 6.49 7.99 -3.67
N GLY A 153 7.45 8.05 -4.58
CA GLY A 153 7.64 9.19 -5.48
C GLY A 153 6.42 9.46 -6.35
N ARG A 154 5.79 8.40 -6.88
CA ARG A 154 4.55 8.48 -7.65
C ARG A 154 3.41 9.04 -6.79
N LEU A 155 3.19 8.49 -5.60
CA LEU A 155 2.16 8.96 -4.68
C LEU A 155 2.38 10.42 -4.30
N MET A 156 3.61 10.80 -3.98
CA MET A 156 3.93 12.19 -3.65
C MET A 156 3.66 13.13 -4.83
N SER A 157 4.06 12.77 -6.05
CA SER A 157 3.85 13.61 -7.23
C SER A 157 2.37 13.79 -7.57
N GLN A 158 1.57 12.74 -7.39
CA GLN A 158 0.15 12.74 -7.73
C GLN A 158 -0.70 13.51 -6.72
N TYR A 159 -0.38 13.40 -5.43
CA TYR A 159 -1.20 13.96 -4.36
C TYR A 159 -0.60 15.16 -3.64
N ARG A 160 0.53 15.67 -4.11
CA ARG A 160 1.24 16.80 -3.49
C ARG A 160 0.36 18.03 -3.24
N TYR A 161 -0.59 18.27 -4.12
CA TYR A 161 -1.48 19.44 -4.10
C TYR A 161 -2.94 19.06 -3.85
N ASP A 162 -3.22 17.80 -3.53
CA ASP A 162 -4.59 17.37 -3.28
C ASP A 162 -5.00 17.74 -1.84
N SER A 163 -6.12 18.42 -1.71
CA SER A 163 -6.71 18.77 -0.41
C SER A 163 -7.32 17.57 0.31
N LYS A 164 -7.53 16.46 -0.41
CA LYS A 164 -8.08 15.20 0.12
C LYS A 164 -7.25 14.02 -0.35
N PRO A 165 -6.08 13.79 0.26
CA PRO A 165 -5.26 12.65 -0.09
C PRO A 165 -6.03 11.33 0.18
N PRO A 166 -5.70 10.24 -0.54
CA PRO A 166 -6.28 8.93 -0.29
C PRO A 166 -6.08 8.48 1.15
N GLU A 167 -6.98 7.62 1.62
CA GLU A 167 -6.98 7.09 2.99
C GLU A 167 -5.63 6.44 3.35
N PHE A 168 -5.00 5.75 2.41
CA PHE A 168 -3.65 5.20 2.57
C PHE A 168 -2.63 6.25 2.99
N LEU A 169 -2.61 7.42 2.34
CA LEU A 169 -1.68 8.51 2.70
C LEU A 169 -2.04 9.22 4.01
N MET A 170 -3.30 9.10 4.47
CA MET A 170 -3.71 9.62 5.78
C MET A 170 -3.22 8.72 6.91
N SER A 171 -3.26 7.39 6.72
CA SER A 171 -2.75 6.41 7.69
C SER A 171 -1.23 6.24 7.62
N HIS A 172 -0.65 6.29 6.40
CA HIS A 172 0.77 6.10 6.09
C HIS A 172 1.33 7.32 5.35
N PRO A 173 1.59 8.45 6.04
CA PRO A 173 2.05 9.66 5.38
C PRO A 173 3.41 9.45 4.71
N VAL A 174 3.43 9.65 3.39
CA VAL A 174 4.67 9.65 2.61
C VAL A 174 5.31 11.03 2.71
N SER A 175 6.54 11.08 3.20
CA SER A 175 7.33 12.31 3.33
C SER A 175 8.59 12.25 2.45
N GLU A 176 9.14 13.41 2.11
CA GLU A 176 10.40 13.48 1.38
C GLU A 176 11.53 12.73 2.11
N SER A 177 11.52 12.72 3.45
CA SER A 177 12.49 11.97 4.23
C SER A 177 12.34 10.46 4.10
N ARG A 178 11.11 9.93 3.98
CA ARG A 178 10.88 8.50 3.74
C ARG A 178 11.31 8.11 2.33
N ILE A 179 11.04 8.95 1.34
CA ILE A 179 11.50 8.73 -0.05
C ILE A 179 13.04 8.70 -0.09
N ALA A 180 13.70 9.67 0.53
CA ALA A 180 15.15 9.72 0.57
C ALA A 180 15.78 8.52 1.32
N ASP A 181 15.23 8.13 2.48
CA ASP A 181 15.73 6.97 3.25
C ASP A 181 15.55 5.67 2.45
N THR A 182 14.38 5.44 1.87
CA THR A 182 14.12 4.23 1.06
C THR A 182 14.95 4.20 -0.22
N SER A 183 15.17 5.34 -0.88
CA SER A 183 16.05 5.45 -2.05
C SER A 183 17.50 5.11 -1.69
N ASN A 184 18.04 5.71 -0.62
CA ASN A 184 19.40 5.43 -0.16
C ASN A 184 19.59 3.97 0.27
N ARG A 185 18.58 3.36 0.87
CA ARG A 185 18.60 1.92 1.21
C ARG A 185 18.54 1.05 -0.02
N ALA A 186 17.72 1.43 -1.01
CA ALA A 186 17.57 0.70 -2.26
C ALA A 186 18.91 0.55 -3.00
N GLU A 187 19.79 1.55 -2.91
CA GLU A 187 21.14 1.51 -3.49
C GLU A 187 22.05 0.46 -2.83
N GLN A 188 21.77 0.05 -1.59
CA GLN A 188 22.54 -0.94 -0.86
C GLN A 188 22.19 -2.38 -1.23
N TYR A 189 21.04 -2.58 -1.89
CA TYR A 189 20.62 -3.90 -2.38
C TYR A 189 21.29 -4.21 -3.72
N PRO A 190 21.54 -5.49 -4.01
CA PRO A 190 22.00 -5.89 -5.32
C PRO A 190 21.08 -5.37 -6.44
N PRO A 191 21.63 -4.97 -7.59
CA PRO A 191 20.78 -4.56 -8.71
C PRO A 191 20.02 -5.76 -9.28
N GLY A 192 18.79 -5.52 -9.73
CA GLY A 192 17.93 -6.55 -10.33
C GLY A 192 16.80 -6.96 -9.41
N GLY A 193 16.07 -7.97 -9.84
CA GLY A 193 14.82 -8.42 -9.21
C GLY A 193 13.62 -8.15 -10.13
N ILE A 194 12.49 -8.73 -9.75
CA ILE A 194 11.22 -8.54 -10.48
C ILE A 194 10.74 -7.11 -10.23
N THR A 195 10.51 -6.37 -11.30
CA THR A 195 9.87 -5.05 -11.21
C THR A 195 8.43 -5.11 -11.70
N ASP A 196 8.14 -5.96 -12.71
CA ASP A 196 6.81 -6.10 -13.28
C ASP A 196 6.65 -7.45 -13.96
N THR A 197 5.41 -7.95 -14.09
CA THR A 197 5.09 -9.15 -14.84
C THR A 197 3.88 -8.96 -15.76
N LEU A 198 3.84 -9.75 -16.83
CA LEU A 198 2.69 -9.79 -17.73
C LEU A 198 1.41 -10.13 -16.95
N ARG A 199 1.48 -11.09 -16.04
CA ARG A 199 0.33 -11.52 -15.23
C ARG A 199 -0.27 -10.36 -14.42
N TYR A 200 0.57 -9.58 -13.76
CA TYR A 200 0.11 -8.38 -13.04
C TYR A 200 -0.60 -7.39 -13.96
N GLN A 201 0.00 -7.10 -15.12
CA GLN A 201 -0.57 -6.15 -16.07
C GLN A 201 -1.90 -6.63 -16.66
N LEU A 202 -2.07 -7.94 -16.87
CA LEU A 202 -3.35 -8.51 -17.30
C LEU A 202 -4.41 -8.40 -16.21
N MET A 203 -4.06 -8.66 -14.95
CA MET A 203 -4.99 -8.46 -13.81
C MET A 203 -5.33 -6.99 -13.62
N ARG A 204 -4.34 -6.10 -13.74
CA ARG A 204 -4.54 -4.66 -13.70
C ARG A 204 -5.52 -4.19 -14.78
N ALA A 205 -5.42 -4.69 -16.00
CA ALA A 205 -6.37 -4.38 -17.08
C ALA A 205 -7.80 -4.80 -16.72
N ARG A 206 -7.98 -5.99 -16.10
CA ARG A 206 -9.31 -6.42 -15.61
C ARG A 206 -9.86 -5.50 -14.52
N VAL A 207 -9.02 -5.09 -13.57
CA VAL A 207 -9.44 -4.17 -12.50
C VAL A 207 -9.77 -2.79 -13.05
N GLN A 208 -9.00 -2.28 -14.00
CA GLN A 208 -9.32 -1.03 -14.70
C GLN A 208 -10.71 -1.08 -15.35
N LEU A 209 -11.06 -2.20 -16.00
CA LEU A 209 -12.38 -2.37 -16.60
C LEU A 209 -13.52 -2.39 -15.55
N ILE A 210 -13.27 -2.93 -14.34
CA ILE A 210 -14.28 -2.97 -13.27
C ILE A 210 -14.66 -1.56 -12.79
N PHE A 211 -13.70 -0.63 -12.83
CA PHE A 211 -13.91 0.74 -12.34
C PHE A 211 -14.19 1.77 -13.44
N GLU A 212 -14.24 1.36 -14.70
CA GLU A 212 -14.75 2.23 -15.76
C GLU A 212 -16.29 2.23 -15.78
N ASP A 213 -16.88 3.39 -16.04
CA ASP A 213 -18.33 3.57 -16.03
C ASP A 213 -19.05 2.69 -17.07
N THR A 214 -18.41 2.49 -18.23
CA THR A 214 -18.98 1.65 -19.30
C THR A 214 -17.88 0.85 -20.01
N PRO A 215 -18.23 -0.34 -20.57
CA PRO A 215 -17.30 -1.08 -21.41
C PRO A 215 -16.80 -0.30 -22.64
N GLY A 216 -17.60 0.61 -23.15
CA GLY A 216 -17.23 1.49 -24.28
C GLY A 216 -16.12 2.47 -23.92
N LEU A 217 -16.15 3.06 -22.72
CA LEU A 217 -15.10 3.93 -22.22
C LEU A 217 -13.80 3.14 -21.98
N ALA A 218 -13.90 1.96 -21.38
CA ALA A 218 -12.76 1.07 -21.21
C ALA A 218 -12.11 0.71 -22.56
N ALA A 219 -12.93 0.31 -23.56
CA ALA A 219 -12.45 0.01 -24.91
C ALA A 219 -11.76 1.22 -25.57
N LYS A 220 -12.30 2.43 -25.39
CA LYS A 220 -11.67 3.67 -25.88
C LYS A 220 -10.31 3.89 -25.25
N ARG A 221 -10.20 3.70 -23.94
CA ARG A 221 -8.95 3.84 -23.19
C ARG A 221 -7.89 2.85 -23.67
N PHE A 222 -8.22 1.56 -23.77
CA PHE A 222 -7.28 0.55 -24.22
C PHE A 222 -6.87 0.72 -25.70
N ARG A 223 -7.78 1.23 -26.56
CA ARG A 223 -7.38 1.60 -27.93
C ARG A 223 -6.37 2.76 -27.93
N ALA A 224 -6.55 3.77 -27.09
CA ALA A 224 -5.59 4.85 -26.97
C ALA A 224 -4.20 4.33 -26.54
N MET A 225 -4.16 3.41 -25.56
CA MET A 225 -2.90 2.76 -25.14
C MET A 225 -2.25 1.99 -26.30
N LEU A 226 -3.03 1.29 -27.15
CA LEU A 226 -2.53 0.60 -28.31
C LEU A 226 -2.06 1.52 -29.44
N VAL A 227 -2.51 2.78 -29.48
CA VAL A 227 -1.97 3.78 -30.40
C VAL A 227 -0.56 4.18 -29.98
N GLU A 228 -0.33 4.33 -28.68
CA GLU A 228 1.00 4.66 -28.13
C GLU A 228 1.94 3.46 -28.16
N GLU A 229 1.42 2.28 -27.81
CA GLU A 229 2.19 1.02 -27.77
C GLU A 229 1.43 -0.11 -28.49
N PRO A 230 1.56 -0.23 -29.83
CA PRO A 230 0.81 -1.21 -30.62
C PRO A 230 1.07 -2.68 -30.27
N THR A 231 2.21 -2.96 -29.63
CA THR A 231 2.62 -4.31 -29.22
C THR A 231 2.22 -4.70 -27.82
N SER A 232 1.56 -3.81 -27.07
CA SER A 232 1.16 -4.01 -25.67
C SER A 232 0.11 -5.11 -25.54
N ASP A 233 0.52 -6.28 -25.07
CA ASP A 233 -0.38 -7.41 -24.82
C ASP A 233 -1.38 -7.11 -23.70
N PRO A 234 -1.04 -6.41 -22.58
CA PRO A 234 -2.00 -6.00 -21.58
C PRO A 234 -3.08 -5.05 -22.12
N ALA A 235 -2.71 -4.09 -22.95
CA ALA A 235 -3.68 -3.17 -23.55
C ALA A 235 -4.59 -3.90 -24.55
N ARG A 236 -4.06 -4.83 -25.35
CA ARG A 236 -4.84 -5.68 -26.27
C ARG A 236 -5.79 -6.59 -25.52
N TYR A 237 -5.32 -7.20 -24.44
CA TYR A 237 -6.17 -8.00 -23.54
C TYR A 237 -7.29 -7.16 -22.91
N GLY A 238 -6.95 -5.99 -22.36
CA GLY A 238 -7.93 -5.07 -21.79
C GLY A 238 -8.98 -4.64 -22.81
N LEU A 239 -8.58 -4.39 -24.07
CA LEU A 239 -9.51 -4.11 -25.16
C LEU A 239 -10.42 -5.29 -25.44
N ALA A 240 -9.88 -6.51 -25.53
CA ALA A 240 -10.67 -7.71 -25.78
C ALA A 240 -11.74 -7.94 -24.74
N ILE A 241 -11.39 -7.90 -23.45
CA ILE A 241 -12.38 -8.09 -22.35
C ILE A 241 -13.39 -6.94 -22.27
N ALA A 242 -12.99 -5.69 -22.60
CA ALA A 242 -13.94 -4.57 -22.71
C ALA A 242 -14.94 -4.77 -23.86
N GLN A 243 -14.48 -5.31 -24.99
CA GLN A 243 -15.31 -5.64 -26.16
C GLN A 243 -16.27 -6.80 -25.86
N ILE A 244 -15.83 -7.85 -25.16
CA ILE A 244 -16.71 -8.95 -24.70
C ILE A 244 -17.84 -8.38 -23.87
N LYS A 245 -17.52 -7.58 -22.85
CA LYS A 245 -18.53 -6.95 -21.98
C LYS A 245 -19.44 -5.96 -22.71
N GLY A 246 -18.97 -5.37 -23.81
CA GLY A 246 -19.73 -4.50 -24.68
C GLY A 246 -20.45 -5.22 -25.83
N ALA A 247 -20.54 -6.56 -25.80
CA ALA A 247 -21.15 -7.42 -26.83
C ALA A 247 -20.54 -7.22 -28.24
N GLN A 248 -19.29 -6.81 -28.32
CA GLN A 248 -18.54 -6.67 -29.57
C GLN A 248 -17.69 -7.95 -29.83
N PHE A 249 -18.34 -9.09 -30.01
CA PHE A 249 -17.68 -10.40 -29.99
C PHE A 249 -16.66 -10.61 -31.13
N LYS A 250 -16.98 -10.16 -32.37
CA LYS A 250 -16.06 -10.33 -33.50
C LYS A 250 -14.70 -9.64 -33.26
N PRO A 251 -14.63 -8.32 -32.97
CA PRO A 251 -13.35 -7.66 -32.72
C PRO A 251 -12.66 -8.17 -31.45
N ALA A 252 -13.42 -8.63 -30.44
CA ALA A 252 -12.86 -9.28 -29.27
C ALA A 252 -12.10 -10.55 -29.63
N GLY A 253 -12.71 -11.42 -30.45
CA GLY A 253 -12.07 -12.64 -30.94
C GLY A 253 -10.81 -12.37 -31.74
N GLU A 254 -10.80 -11.37 -32.62
CA GLU A 254 -9.63 -10.96 -33.38
C GLU A 254 -8.45 -10.55 -32.46
N ASN A 255 -8.72 -9.80 -31.38
CA ASN A 255 -7.71 -9.44 -30.40
C ASN A 255 -7.22 -10.65 -29.60
N LEU A 256 -8.11 -11.51 -29.13
CA LEU A 256 -7.74 -12.73 -28.39
C LEU A 256 -6.94 -13.70 -29.27
N GLN A 257 -7.29 -13.87 -30.53
CA GLN A 257 -6.55 -14.72 -31.45
C GLN A 257 -5.09 -14.24 -31.62
N GLN A 258 -4.86 -12.92 -31.69
CA GLN A 258 -3.51 -12.36 -31.74
C GLN A 258 -2.71 -12.69 -30.45
N LEU A 259 -3.34 -12.58 -29.28
CA LEU A 259 -2.69 -12.92 -28.00
C LEU A 259 -2.41 -14.41 -27.88
N LEU A 260 -3.38 -15.26 -28.20
CA LEU A 260 -3.24 -16.72 -28.16
C LEU A 260 -2.23 -17.25 -29.18
N SER A 261 -2.07 -16.59 -30.34
CA SER A 261 -1.02 -16.95 -31.29
C SER A 261 0.40 -16.76 -30.76
N LYS A 262 0.61 -15.78 -29.84
CA LYS A 262 1.89 -15.54 -29.17
C LYS A 262 2.10 -16.46 -27.97
N ALA A 263 1.04 -16.67 -27.18
CA ALA A 263 1.08 -17.43 -25.93
C ALA A 263 -0.16 -18.33 -25.77
N PRO A 264 -0.20 -19.48 -26.48
CA PRO A 264 -1.39 -20.35 -26.51
C PRO A 264 -1.72 -21.00 -25.17
N ASN A 265 -0.75 -21.09 -24.26
CA ASN A 265 -0.92 -21.69 -22.93
C ASN A 265 -1.13 -20.64 -21.82
N GLU A 266 -1.25 -19.35 -22.17
CA GLU A 266 -1.52 -18.33 -21.14
C GLU A 266 -2.96 -18.49 -20.63
N ILE A 267 -3.07 -18.85 -19.34
CA ILE A 267 -4.36 -19.15 -18.69
C ILE A 267 -5.32 -17.97 -18.78
N VAL A 268 -4.83 -16.74 -18.61
CA VAL A 268 -5.65 -15.53 -18.61
C VAL A 268 -6.28 -15.28 -19.97
N TYR A 269 -5.57 -15.57 -21.06
CA TYR A 269 -6.11 -15.47 -22.43
C TYR A 269 -7.13 -16.57 -22.71
N ASN A 270 -6.85 -17.79 -22.27
CA ASN A 270 -7.78 -18.91 -22.44
C ASN A 270 -9.08 -18.69 -21.65
N LEU A 271 -9.01 -18.13 -20.43
CA LEU A 271 -10.21 -17.76 -19.67
C LEU A 271 -11.02 -16.67 -20.39
N ALA A 272 -10.36 -15.68 -21.00
CA ALA A 272 -11.07 -14.67 -21.78
C ALA A 272 -11.70 -15.25 -23.07
N GLN A 273 -11.09 -16.28 -23.66
CA GLN A 273 -11.70 -17.01 -24.78
C GLN A 273 -13.00 -17.72 -24.35
N VAL A 274 -12.99 -18.38 -23.20
CA VAL A 274 -14.21 -19.01 -22.63
C VAL A 274 -15.30 -17.97 -22.30
N GLU A 275 -14.91 -16.76 -21.89
CA GLU A 275 -15.86 -15.66 -21.69
C GLU A 275 -16.46 -15.14 -23.00
N LEU A 276 -15.76 -15.31 -24.13
CA LEU A 276 -16.19 -14.89 -25.46
C LEU A 276 -17.19 -15.91 -26.08
N ASP A 277 -16.93 -17.22 -25.89
CA ASP A 277 -17.69 -18.33 -26.45
C ASP A 277 -19.08 -18.49 -25.77
#